data_e2fdb090dc30d945ca9dbacd4a079a69
#
_entry.id   e2fdb090dc30d945ca9dbacd4a079a69
#
_cell.length_a   1.000
_cell.length_b   1.000
_cell.length_c   1.000
_cell.angle_alpha   90.00
_cell.angle_beta   90.00
_cell.angle_gamma   90.00
#
_symmetry.space_group_name_H-M   'P 1'
#
loop_
_entity.id
_entity.type
_entity.pdbx_description
1 polymer ?
#
loop_
_entity_poly.entity_id
_entity_poly.type
_entity_poly.pdbx_seq_one_letter_code
_entity_poly.pdbx_strand_id
1 'polypeptide(L)'
;MTHAMLKGSNVPLDATTVRAVLRWAPGQGVPPVDASALLLGPDGRVRSDEDFVFYNQPRHPSGKVWLLGKKRLAEGPTDTIQTDLAGVEPDVSQILLVASADGATFDRVQDLRILLYDAAVADGAPLAYFDIKPETGEETAMICGELYRRGEGWKFRATGEGYADGLQGLATDFGITVDESEPEEPASQPLPPEQPAQSATSVPTQPAYGYPQPTATAPASGYGYPQPVAPAPLPAGEFRLPPQGPQFIGR
;
A
#
# COMPACT_ATOMS: atom_id res chain seq x y z
N MET A 1 2.09 -11.02 26.91
CA MET A 1 3.06 -12.11 26.58
C MET A 1 3.03 -12.29 25.07
N THR A 2 4.20 -12.44 24.43
CA THR A 2 4.29 -12.67 22.98
C THR A 2 4.34 -14.17 22.71
N HIS A 3 3.50 -14.66 21.79
CA HIS A 3 3.48 -16.07 21.39
C HIS A 3 4.41 -16.31 20.19
N ALA A 4 5.47 -17.09 20.39
CA ALA A 4 6.27 -17.63 19.29
C ALA A 4 5.47 -18.77 18.64
N MET A 5 5.15 -18.64 17.35
CA MET A 5 4.30 -19.58 16.63
C MET A 5 5.12 -20.62 15.86
N LEU A 6 4.58 -21.80 15.74
CA LEU A 6 5.05 -22.83 14.79
C LEU A 6 4.04 -22.96 13.65
N LYS A 7 4.47 -23.42 12.49
CA LYS A 7 3.56 -23.72 11.36
C LYS A 7 2.39 -24.58 11.81
N GLY A 8 1.19 -24.18 11.48
CA GLY A 8 -0.06 -24.84 11.86
C GLY A 8 -0.59 -24.50 13.26
N SER A 9 0.20 -23.86 14.12
CA SER A 9 -0.29 -23.44 15.44
C SER A 9 -1.22 -22.23 15.36
N ASN A 10 -2.07 -22.05 16.37
CA ASN A 10 -2.99 -20.91 16.43
C ASN A 10 -3.10 -20.32 17.83
N VAL A 11 -3.48 -19.04 17.90
CA VAL A 11 -3.75 -18.31 19.15
C VAL A 11 -5.08 -17.55 19.05
N PRO A 12 -5.85 -17.46 20.14
CA PRO A 12 -7.01 -16.57 20.19
C PRO A 12 -6.57 -15.10 20.17
N LEU A 13 -7.43 -14.24 19.64
CA LEU A 13 -7.22 -12.80 19.57
C LEU A 13 -8.31 -12.09 20.37
N ASP A 14 -7.91 -11.42 21.42
CA ASP A 14 -8.81 -10.57 22.22
C ASP A 14 -8.85 -9.12 21.70
N ALA A 15 -7.89 -8.76 20.82
CA ALA A 15 -7.82 -7.45 20.18
C ALA A 15 -8.96 -7.26 19.17
N THR A 16 -9.60 -6.10 19.20
CA THR A 16 -10.64 -5.72 18.24
C THR A 16 -10.08 -5.26 16.91
N THR A 17 -8.86 -4.74 16.91
CA THR A 17 -8.13 -4.31 15.72
C THR A 17 -6.69 -4.79 15.79
N VAL A 18 -6.22 -5.43 14.75
CA VAL A 18 -4.87 -5.98 14.69
C VAL A 18 -4.05 -5.36 13.56
N ARG A 19 -2.75 -5.27 13.77
CA ARG A 19 -1.75 -5.00 12.73
C ARG A 19 -0.90 -6.23 12.50
N ALA A 20 -0.95 -6.75 11.29
CA ALA A 20 -0.06 -7.79 10.81
C ALA A 20 1.10 -7.12 10.07
N VAL A 21 2.29 -7.23 10.63
CA VAL A 21 3.51 -6.61 10.11
C VAL A 21 4.39 -7.69 9.53
N LEU A 22 4.58 -7.67 8.22
CA LEU A 22 5.66 -8.42 7.57
C LEU A 22 6.96 -7.66 7.79
N ARG A 23 8.00 -8.38 8.21
CA ARG A 23 9.35 -7.84 8.39
C ARG A 23 10.37 -8.83 7.83
N TRP A 24 11.41 -8.30 7.18
CA TRP A 24 12.50 -9.10 6.66
C TRP A 24 13.84 -8.40 6.82
N ALA A 25 14.94 -9.14 6.68
CA ALA A 25 16.28 -8.56 6.79
C ALA A 25 16.59 -7.69 5.57
N PRO A 26 17.15 -6.49 5.77
CA PRO A 26 17.68 -5.69 4.67
C PRO A 26 18.95 -6.32 4.11
N GLY A 27 19.17 -6.22 2.79
CA GLY A 27 20.38 -6.75 2.18
C GLY A 27 20.56 -6.29 0.74
N GLN A 28 21.78 -6.45 0.21
CA GLN A 28 22.03 -6.19 -1.20
C GLN A 28 21.41 -7.32 -2.03
N GLY A 29 20.56 -6.94 -3.00
CA GLY A 29 19.85 -7.91 -3.86
C GLY A 29 18.64 -8.58 -3.21
N VAL A 30 18.23 -8.17 -2.00
CA VAL A 30 16.97 -8.59 -1.39
C VAL A 30 15.83 -7.91 -2.13
N PRO A 31 14.86 -8.66 -2.69
CA PRO A 31 13.74 -8.08 -3.38
C PRO A 31 12.82 -7.32 -2.42
N PRO A 32 12.04 -6.34 -2.92
CA PRO A 32 10.95 -5.78 -2.15
C PRO A 32 9.90 -6.86 -1.88
N VAL A 33 9.41 -6.92 -0.65
CA VAL A 33 8.27 -7.77 -0.27
C VAL A 33 7.04 -6.88 -0.13
N ASP A 34 5.91 -7.34 -0.66
CA ASP A 34 4.62 -6.68 -0.58
C ASP A 34 3.67 -7.49 0.29
N ALA A 35 2.98 -6.80 1.19
CA ALA A 35 1.90 -7.39 1.97
C ALA A 35 0.58 -7.25 1.22
N SER A 36 -0.23 -8.31 1.29
CA SER A 36 -1.60 -8.29 0.80
C SER A 36 -2.53 -9.11 1.71
N ALA A 37 -3.83 -8.96 1.52
CA ALA A 37 -4.82 -9.71 2.27
C ALA A 37 -5.98 -10.12 1.36
N LEU A 38 -6.47 -11.37 1.51
CA LEU A 38 -7.68 -11.86 0.86
C LEU A 38 -8.75 -12.13 1.91
N LEU A 39 -9.92 -11.57 1.72
CA LEU A 39 -11.09 -11.80 2.58
C LEU A 39 -11.92 -12.94 1.99
N LEU A 40 -12.06 -14.02 2.74
CA LEU A 40 -12.73 -15.23 2.25
C LEU A 40 -14.07 -15.44 2.94
N GLY A 41 -15.04 -15.86 2.14
CA GLY A 41 -16.33 -16.35 2.61
C GLY A 41 -16.24 -17.72 3.30
N PRO A 42 -17.39 -18.26 3.76
CA PRO A 42 -17.45 -19.58 4.39
C PRO A 42 -17.05 -20.73 3.47
N ASP A 43 -17.11 -20.52 2.16
CA ASP A 43 -16.69 -21.47 1.11
C ASP A 43 -15.17 -21.47 0.86
N GLY A 44 -14.44 -20.60 1.55
CA GLY A 44 -12.98 -20.47 1.42
C GLY A 44 -12.54 -19.71 0.16
N ARG A 45 -13.45 -18.93 -0.45
CA ARG A 45 -13.18 -18.12 -1.64
C ARG A 45 -13.51 -16.64 -1.39
N VAL A 46 -12.93 -15.77 -2.19
CA VAL A 46 -13.34 -14.36 -2.21
C VAL A 46 -14.77 -14.24 -2.75
N ARG A 47 -15.50 -13.24 -2.29
CA ARG A 47 -16.88 -12.96 -2.75
C ARG A 47 -16.87 -12.15 -4.05
N SER A 48 -15.83 -11.34 -4.22
CA SER A 48 -15.54 -10.54 -5.42
C SER A 48 -14.07 -10.13 -5.42
N ASP A 49 -13.61 -9.55 -6.52
CA ASP A 49 -12.23 -9.03 -6.64
C ASP A 49 -11.95 -7.89 -5.65
N GLU A 50 -12.99 -7.23 -5.12
CA GLU A 50 -12.88 -6.21 -4.08
C GLU A 50 -12.39 -6.77 -2.73
N ASP A 51 -12.53 -8.08 -2.52
CA ASP A 51 -12.05 -8.79 -1.32
C ASP A 51 -10.51 -8.97 -1.32
N PHE A 52 -9.81 -8.48 -2.32
CA PHE A 52 -8.35 -8.49 -2.40
C PHE A 52 -7.76 -7.11 -2.09
N VAL A 53 -7.05 -7.02 -0.96
CA VAL A 53 -6.35 -5.80 -0.51
C VAL A 53 -4.87 -5.93 -0.82
N PHE A 54 -4.34 -5.06 -1.67
CA PHE A 54 -2.95 -5.04 -2.13
C PHE A 54 -2.55 -3.62 -2.58
N TYR A 55 -1.38 -3.42 -3.16
CA TYR A 55 -0.85 -2.08 -3.47
C TYR A 55 -1.75 -1.25 -4.42
N ASN A 56 -2.44 -1.88 -5.40
CA ASN A 56 -3.39 -1.19 -6.29
C ASN A 56 -4.76 -0.94 -5.64
N GLN A 57 -5.15 -1.77 -4.70
CA GLN A 57 -6.37 -1.63 -3.90
C GLN A 57 -6.01 -1.66 -2.41
N PRO A 58 -5.41 -0.59 -1.88
CA PRO A 58 -4.85 -0.59 -0.53
C PRO A 58 -5.90 -0.56 0.58
N ARG A 59 -7.18 -0.46 0.24
CA ARG A 59 -8.28 -0.43 1.20
C ARG A 59 -9.47 -1.21 0.69
N HIS A 60 -9.93 -2.17 1.49
CA HIS A 60 -11.18 -2.86 1.24
C HIS A 60 -12.36 -1.88 1.28
N PRO A 61 -13.41 -2.02 0.42
CA PRO A 61 -14.58 -1.13 0.38
C PRO A 61 -15.30 -0.97 1.72
N SER A 62 -15.37 -2.03 2.55
CA SER A 62 -15.92 -1.93 3.91
C SER A 62 -15.13 -1.00 4.83
N GLY A 63 -13.91 -0.62 4.46
CA GLY A 63 -13.01 0.17 5.29
C GLY A 63 -12.51 -0.57 6.54
N LYS A 64 -12.58 -1.91 6.58
CA LYS A 64 -12.20 -2.73 7.73
C LYS A 64 -10.85 -3.41 7.60
N VAL A 65 -10.35 -3.55 6.39
CA VAL A 65 -9.02 -4.07 6.07
C VAL A 65 -8.31 -3.10 5.16
N TRP A 66 -7.07 -2.75 5.50
CA TRP A 66 -6.28 -1.85 4.66
C TRP A 66 -4.77 -2.08 4.79
N LEU A 67 -4.07 -1.85 3.70
CA LEU A 67 -2.63 -1.82 3.60
C LEU A 67 -2.13 -0.45 4.08
N LEU A 68 -1.29 -0.45 5.13
CA LEU A 68 -0.69 0.78 5.66
C LEU A 68 0.58 1.17 4.90
N GLY A 69 1.10 0.25 4.09
CA GLY A 69 2.28 0.44 3.27
C GLY A 69 3.61 0.19 3.97
N LYS A 70 4.66 0.32 3.17
CA LYS A 70 6.02 -0.02 3.55
C LYS A 70 6.65 1.02 4.47
N LYS A 71 7.41 0.54 5.45
CA LYS A 71 8.25 1.35 6.32
C LYS A 71 9.64 0.73 6.45
N ARG A 72 10.62 1.55 6.74
CA ARG A 72 11.97 1.09 7.07
C ARG A 72 12.24 1.41 8.53
N LEU A 73 12.32 0.38 9.35
CA LEU A 73 12.62 0.43 10.77
C LEU A 73 14.09 0.06 11.02
N ALA A 74 14.55 0.21 12.26
CA ALA A 74 15.90 -0.18 12.66
C ALA A 74 16.13 -1.70 12.48
N GLU A 75 15.08 -2.49 12.73
CA GLU A 75 15.13 -3.97 12.61
C GLU A 75 14.93 -4.47 11.16
N GLY A 76 14.71 -3.58 10.21
CA GLY A 76 14.54 -3.92 8.79
C GLY A 76 13.32 -3.27 8.13
N PRO A 77 13.16 -3.51 6.83
CA PRO A 77 11.98 -3.10 6.10
C PRO A 77 10.75 -3.87 6.57
N THR A 78 9.60 -3.20 6.50
CA THR A 78 8.31 -3.78 6.88
C THR A 78 7.25 -3.38 5.88
N ASP A 79 6.20 -4.22 5.76
CA ASP A 79 4.94 -3.86 5.14
C ASP A 79 3.79 -4.33 6.04
N THR A 80 2.65 -3.62 6.08
CA THR A 80 1.68 -3.79 7.16
C THR A 80 0.26 -3.82 6.65
N ILE A 81 -0.49 -4.84 7.03
CA ILE A 81 -1.95 -4.92 6.91
C ILE A 81 -2.57 -4.61 8.28
N GLN A 82 -3.57 -3.75 8.32
CA GLN A 82 -4.40 -3.52 9.50
C GLN A 82 -5.83 -4.00 9.27
N THR A 83 -6.40 -4.65 10.28
CA THR A 83 -7.73 -5.24 10.22
C THR A 83 -8.53 -4.86 11.46
N ASP A 84 -9.70 -4.23 11.26
CA ASP A 84 -10.72 -4.02 12.31
C ASP A 84 -11.59 -5.28 12.42
N LEU A 85 -11.15 -6.24 13.23
CA LEU A 85 -11.81 -7.55 13.41
C LEU A 85 -13.24 -7.43 13.93
N ALA A 86 -13.52 -6.42 14.75
CA ALA A 86 -14.86 -6.18 15.29
C ALA A 86 -15.83 -5.68 14.22
N GLY A 87 -15.31 -5.00 13.20
CA GLY A 87 -16.12 -4.42 12.13
C GLY A 87 -16.12 -5.20 10.83
N VAL A 88 -15.35 -6.29 10.72
CA VAL A 88 -15.37 -7.16 9.52
C VAL A 88 -16.75 -7.79 9.37
N GLU A 89 -17.25 -7.79 8.14
CA GLU A 89 -18.57 -8.30 7.76
C GLU A 89 -18.78 -9.77 8.19
N PRO A 90 -20.00 -10.14 8.63
CA PRO A 90 -20.27 -11.51 9.10
C PRO A 90 -20.00 -12.58 8.05
N ASP A 91 -20.16 -12.26 6.78
CA ASP A 91 -19.93 -13.16 5.64
C ASP A 91 -18.46 -13.43 5.37
N VAL A 92 -17.54 -12.66 5.98
CA VAL A 92 -16.12 -12.96 5.96
C VAL A 92 -15.78 -13.89 7.11
N SER A 93 -15.38 -15.11 6.78
CA SER A 93 -15.01 -16.13 7.76
C SER A 93 -13.51 -16.17 8.03
N GLN A 94 -12.71 -15.70 7.07
CA GLN A 94 -11.25 -15.84 7.08
C GLN A 94 -10.60 -14.69 6.32
N ILE A 95 -9.41 -14.28 6.75
CA ILE A 95 -8.58 -13.28 6.07
C ILE A 95 -7.17 -13.85 5.97
N LEU A 96 -6.73 -14.12 4.75
CA LEU A 96 -5.35 -14.54 4.50
C LEU A 96 -4.42 -13.34 4.52
N LEU A 97 -3.27 -13.51 5.14
CA LEU A 97 -2.18 -12.53 5.18
C LEU A 97 -1.04 -13.07 4.31
N VAL A 98 -0.76 -12.37 3.23
CA VAL A 98 0.10 -12.85 2.16
C VAL A 98 1.31 -11.93 2.01
N ALA A 99 2.46 -12.54 1.74
CA ALA A 99 3.66 -11.87 1.27
C ALA A 99 3.90 -12.24 -0.19
N SER A 100 4.30 -11.30 -1.02
CA SER A 100 4.74 -11.54 -2.39
C SER A 100 6.03 -10.80 -2.70
N ALA A 101 6.86 -11.38 -3.57
CA ALA A 101 8.10 -10.79 -4.05
C ALA A 101 8.03 -10.72 -5.58
N ASP A 102 8.00 -9.50 -6.12
CA ASP A 102 7.91 -9.29 -7.55
C ASP A 102 9.25 -9.57 -8.25
N GLY A 103 9.22 -10.41 -9.28
CA GLY A 103 10.38 -10.75 -10.09
C GLY A 103 11.50 -11.52 -9.37
N ALA A 104 11.23 -12.05 -8.16
CA ALA A 104 12.21 -12.80 -7.37
C ALA A 104 11.55 -13.83 -6.46
N THR A 105 12.36 -14.79 -5.99
CA THR A 105 11.92 -15.86 -5.12
C THR A 105 12.27 -15.60 -3.66
N PHE A 106 11.54 -16.21 -2.74
CA PHE A 106 11.70 -16.01 -1.29
C PHE A 106 12.99 -16.64 -0.73
N ASP A 107 13.74 -17.44 -1.48
CA ASP A 107 15.09 -17.88 -1.13
C ASP A 107 16.04 -16.69 -0.89
N ARG A 108 15.78 -15.55 -1.53
CA ARG A 108 16.55 -14.30 -1.39
C ARG A 108 16.09 -13.42 -0.23
N VAL A 109 14.95 -13.72 0.38
CA VAL A 109 14.37 -12.95 1.48
C VAL A 109 14.74 -13.60 2.80
N GLN A 110 15.70 -13.01 3.50
CA GLN A 110 16.18 -13.54 4.78
C GLN A 110 15.32 -13.03 5.93
N ASP A 111 15.16 -13.87 6.97
CA ASP A 111 14.47 -13.54 8.21
C ASP A 111 13.05 -12.99 8.02
N LEU A 112 12.35 -13.52 7.00
CA LEU A 112 10.94 -13.14 6.80
C LEU A 112 10.11 -13.59 8.00
N ARG A 113 9.39 -12.66 8.57
CA ARG A 113 8.58 -12.87 9.78
C ARG A 113 7.29 -12.07 9.69
N ILE A 114 6.20 -12.68 10.15
CA ILE A 114 4.96 -11.96 10.44
C ILE A 114 4.87 -11.72 11.94
N LEU A 115 4.56 -10.47 12.33
CA LEU A 115 4.31 -10.06 13.71
C LEU A 115 2.89 -9.50 13.80
N LEU A 116 2.15 -9.94 14.79
CA LEU A 116 0.79 -9.49 15.03
C LEU A 116 0.75 -8.59 16.26
N TYR A 117 0.19 -7.40 16.12
CA TYR A 117 0.06 -6.41 17.20
C TYR A 117 -1.39 -6.05 17.43
N ASP A 118 -1.72 -5.73 18.69
CA ASP A 118 -2.94 -5.00 19.00
C ASP A 118 -2.79 -3.55 18.51
N ALA A 119 -3.65 -3.13 17.60
CA ALA A 119 -3.58 -1.78 17.01
C ALA A 119 -3.98 -0.69 18.00
N ALA A 120 -4.70 -1.03 19.07
CA ALA A 120 -5.10 -0.09 20.12
C ALA A 120 -3.94 0.26 21.07
N VAL A 121 -2.88 -0.56 21.10
CA VAL A 121 -1.73 -0.35 21.97
C VAL A 121 -0.58 0.23 21.15
N ALA A 122 -0.27 1.51 21.36
CA ALA A 122 0.94 2.11 20.82
C ALA A 122 2.16 1.48 21.51
N ASP A 123 3.20 1.18 20.75
CA ASP A 123 4.47 0.60 21.22
C ASP A 123 4.33 -0.69 22.06
N GLY A 124 3.22 -1.42 21.86
CA GLY A 124 2.99 -2.71 22.48
C GLY A 124 3.93 -3.80 21.95
N ALA A 125 4.23 -4.81 22.79
CA ALA A 125 4.86 -6.03 22.34
C ALA A 125 3.90 -6.77 21.37
N PRO A 126 4.42 -7.52 20.39
CA PRO A 126 3.57 -8.31 19.51
C PRO A 126 2.79 -9.37 20.29
N LEU A 127 1.53 -9.57 19.92
CA LEU A 127 0.69 -10.66 20.44
C LEU A 127 1.26 -12.02 20.05
N ALA A 128 1.68 -12.13 18.80
CA ALA A 128 2.28 -13.34 18.24
C ALA A 128 3.30 -12.98 17.14
N TYR A 129 4.20 -13.91 16.87
CA TYR A 129 5.05 -13.86 15.69
C TYR A 129 5.30 -15.24 15.12
N PHE A 130 5.57 -15.31 13.82
CA PHE A 130 5.91 -16.52 13.11
C PHE A 130 7.05 -16.25 12.12
N ASP A 131 8.10 -17.06 12.20
CA ASP A 131 9.23 -17.05 11.28
C ASP A 131 8.86 -17.88 10.05
N ILE A 132 8.81 -17.23 8.89
CA ILE A 132 8.35 -17.84 7.64
C ILE A 132 9.58 -18.30 6.86
N LYS A 133 9.54 -19.54 6.41
CA LYS A 133 10.60 -20.12 5.58
C LYS A 133 9.99 -20.70 4.32
N PRO A 134 10.54 -20.37 3.14
CA PRO A 134 10.16 -21.05 1.91
C PRO A 134 10.48 -22.54 2.03
N GLU A 135 9.67 -23.40 1.43
CA GLU A 135 9.86 -24.85 1.46
C GLU A 135 10.73 -25.34 0.32
N THR A 136 10.54 -24.80 -0.87
CA THR A 136 11.26 -25.19 -2.09
C THR A 136 12.33 -24.16 -2.49
N GLY A 137 12.11 -22.89 -2.14
CA GLY A 137 12.92 -21.75 -2.57
C GLY A 137 12.49 -21.16 -3.92
N GLU A 138 11.47 -21.73 -4.57
CA GLU A 138 10.93 -21.25 -5.84
C GLU A 138 9.67 -20.36 -5.64
N GLU A 139 9.20 -20.25 -4.41
CA GLU A 139 8.01 -19.48 -4.07
C GLU A 139 8.24 -17.99 -4.31
N THR A 140 7.28 -17.35 -4.96
CA THR A 140 7.24 -15.91 -5.21
C THR A 140 6.06 -15.24 -4.49
N ALA A 141 5.12 -16.04 -3.93
CA ALA A 141 4.14 -15.61 -2.95
C ALA A 141 4.01 -16.63 -1.82
N MET A 142 3.64 -16.18 -0.62
CA MET A 142 3.49 -17.02 0.57
C MET A 142 2.32 -16.56 1.41
N ILE A 143 1.43 -17.51 1.81
CA ILE A 143 0.46 -17.27 2.86
C ILE A 143 1.19 -17.36 4.19
N CYS A 144 1.40 -16.21 4.81
CA CYS A 144 2.14 -16.09 6.07
C CYS A 144 1.33 -16.55 7.28
N GLY A 145 0.02 -16.36 7.19
CA GLY A 145 -0.94 -16.76 8.22
C GLY A 145 -2.35 -16.31 7.86
N GLU A 146 -3.28 -16.68 8.72
CA GLU A 146 -4.68 -16.36 8.55
C GLU A 146 -5.32 -15.85 9.85
N LEU A 147 -6.21 -14.89 9.72
CA LEU A 147 -7.16 -14.51 10.75
C LEU A 147 -8.46 -15.23 10.43
N TYR A 148 -9.03 -16.00 11.36
CA TYR A 148 -10.24 -16.74 11.10
C TYR A 148 -11.22 -16.71 12.29
N ARG A 149 -12.51 -16.76 11.97
CA ARG A 149 -13.57 -16.78 12.98
C ARG A 149 -13.64 -18.15 13.67
N ARG A 150 -13.77 -18.15 14.99
CA ARG A 150 -14.03 -19.35 15.77
C ARG A 150 -14.99 -19.04 16.92
N GLY A 151 -16.23 -19.52 16.80
CA GLY A 151 -17.30 -19.07 17.67
C GLY A 151 -17.57 -17.58 17.47
N GLU A 152 -17.64 -16.82 18.55
CA GLU A 152 -17.84 -15.37 18.51
C GLU A 152 -16.55 -14.54 18.40
N GLY A 153 -15.38 -15.22 18.38
CA GLY A 153 -14.08 -14.57 18.38
C GLY A 153 -13.25 -14.83 17.13
N TRP A 154 -12.08 -14.22 17.10
CA TRP A 154 -11.08 -14.42 16.07
C TRP A 154 -9.87 -15.16 16.59
N LYS A 155 -9.22 -15.91 15.72
CA LYS A 155 -7.93 -16.53 15.98
C LYS A 155 -6.96 -16.19 14.86
N PHE A 156 -5.67 -16.21 15.19
CA PHE A 156 -4.59 -16.21 14.21
C PHE A 156 -3.98 -17.59 14.12
N ARG A 157 -3.77 -18.10 12.89
CA ARG A 157 -3.04 -19.33 12.58
C ARG A 157 -1.81 -18.98 11.75
N ALA A 158 -0.67 -19.54 12.10
CA ALA A 158 0.56 -19.49 11.32
C ALA A 158 0.50 -20.58 10.22
N THR A 159 0.61 -20.21 8.94
CA THR A 159 0.49 -21.14 7.80
C THR A 159 1.84 -21.41 7.13
N GLY A 160 2.44 -20.45 6.45
CA GLY A 160 3.71 -20.63 5.73
C GLY A 160 3.56 -21.52 4.50
N GLU A 161 2.50 -21.33 3.70
CA GLU A 161 2.27 -22.03 2.43
C GLU A 161 2.80 -21.17 1.29
N GLY A 162 3.56 -21.77 0.38
CA GLY A 162 4.22 -21.09 -0.73
C GLY A 162 3.55 -21.35 -2.08
N TYR A 163 3.65 -20.36 -2.96
CA TYR A 163 3.16 -20.38 -4.34
C TYR A 163 4.29 -20.00 -5.29
N ALA A 164 4.65 -20.92 -6.19
CA ALA A 164 5.65 -20.68 -7.23
C ALA A 164 5.11 -19.74 -8.32
N ASP A 165 3.81 -19.87 -8.63
CA ASP A 165 3.10 -19.01 -9.60
C ASP A 165 2.76 -17.63 -9.02
N GLY A 166 3.30 -17.31 -7.86
CA GLY A 166 3.22 -16.00 -7.24
C GLY A 166 1.82 -15.60 -6.78
N LEU A 167 1.65 -14.28 -6.70
CA LEU A 167 0.40 -13.70 -6.25
C LEU A 167 -0.76 -13.98 -7.21
N GLN A 168 -0.46 -14.14 -8.50
CA GLN A 168 -1.47 -14.46 -9.53
C GLN A 168 -2.02 -15.87 -9.34
N GLY A 169 -1.16 -16.88 -9.17
CA GLY A 169 -1.59 -18.25 -8.90
C GLY A 169 -2.39 -18.34 -7.60
N LEU A 170 -1.89 -17.71 -6.54
CA LEU A 170 -2.59 -17.63 -5.27
C LEU A 170 -3.97 -16.98 -5.43
N ALA A 171 -4.06 -15.80 -6.08
CA ALA A 171 -5.32 -15.09 -6.28
C ALA A 171 -6.34 -15.93 -7.06
N THR A 172 -5.89 -16.63 -8.10
CA THR A 172 -6.72 -17.52 -8.92
C THR A 172 -7.27 -18.68 -8.09
N ASP A 173 -6.48 -19.32 -7.23
CA ASP A 173 -6.91 -20.41 -6.35
C ASP A 173 -8.04 -19.99 -5.40
N PHE A 174 -8.01 -18.74 -4.95
CA PHE A 174 -9.06 -18.19 -4.09
C PHE A 174 -10.19 -17.49 -4.83
N GLY A 175 -10.21 -17.52 -6.17
CA GLY A 175 -11.35 -17.13 -7.00
C GLY A 175 -11.29 -15.69 -7.52
N ILE A 176 -10.13 -15.03 -7.47
CA ILE A 176 -9.91 -13.73 -8.12
C ILE A 176 -9.68 -13.97 -9.61
N THR A 177 -10.42 -13.26 -10.43
CA THR A 177 -10.19 -13.24 -11.88
C THR A 177 -9.04 -12.28 -12.16
N VAL A 178 -7.86 -12.84 -12.44
CA VAL A 178 -6.75 -12.05 -12.94
C VAL A 178 -6.94 -11.91 -14.45
N ASP A 179 -7.49 -10.77 -14.89
CA ASP A 179 -7.45 -10.43 -16.30
C ASP A 179 -5.96 -10.27 -16.68
N GLU A 180 -5.47 -11.20 -17.49
CA GLU A 180 -4.22 -11.05 -18.21
C GLU A 180 -4.39 -9.97 -19.30
N SER A 181 -4.76 -8.77 -18.91
CA SER A 181 -4.54 -7.61 -19.75
C SER A 181 -3.04 -7.39 -19.72
N GLU A 182 -2.36 -7.88 -20.75
CA GLU A 182 -1.01 -7.45 -21.09
C GLU A 182 -0.93 -5.94 -20.84
N PRO A 183 0.16 -5.44 -20.22
CA PRO A 183 0.38 -4.01 -20.19
C PRO A 183 0.28 -3.56 -21.65
N GLU A 184 -0.76 -2.79 -21.99
CA GLU A 184 -0.82 -2.10 -23.27
C GLU A 184 0.47 -1.30 -23.37
N GLU A 185 1.46 -1.84 -24.10
CA GLU A 185 2.52 -1.02 -24.63
C GLU A 185 1.81 0.17 -25.29
N PRO A 186 2.16 1.41 -24.92
CA PRO A 186 1.54 2.56 -25.54
C PRO A 186 1.71 2.37 -27.05
N ALA A 187 0.60 2.08 -27.71
CA ALA A 187 0.57 1.86 -29.15
C ALA A 187 1.33 3.03 -29.77
N SER A 188 2.52 2.74 -30.28
CA SER A 188 3.30 3.67 -31.08
C SER A 188 2.39 4.12 -32.21
N GLN A 189 1.79 5.28 -32.06
CA GLN A 189 1.01 5.87 -33.15
C GLN A 189 1.93 5.94 -34.35
N PRO A 190 1.55 5.36 -35.52
CA PRO A 190 2.33 5.51 -36.71
C PRO A 190 2.49 6.99 -37.01
N LEU A 191 3.72 7.47 -37.04
CA LEU A 191 4.03 8.81 -37.53
C LEU A 191 3.31 9.01 -38.86
N PRO A 192 2.61 10.15 -39.07
CA PRO A 192 2.04 10.47 -40.36
C PRO A 192 3.14 10.40 -41.42
N PRO A 193 2.87 9.87 -42.61
CA PRO A 193 3.87 9.78 -43.66
C PRO A 193 4.39 11.19 -44.01
N GLU A 194 5.70 11.35 -43.97
CA GLU A 194 6.37 12.55 -44.45
C GLU A 194 5.92 12.85 -45.88
N GLN A 195 5.24 13.97 -46.09
CA GLN A 195 4.97 14.50 -47.38
C GLN A 195 6.30 14.94 -48.00
N PRO A 196 6.61 14.54 -49.26
CA PRO A 196 7.82 14.99 -49.89
C PRO A 196 7.78 16.50 -50.13
N ALA A 197 8.84 17.18 -49.69
CA ALA A 197 9.06 18.58 -49.89
C ALA A 197 8.98 18.94 -51.37
N GLN A 198 7.94 19.65 -51.77
CA GLN A 198 7.90 20.28 -53.06
C GLN A 198 8.78 21.51 -53.07
N SER A 199 9.85 21.45 -53.83
CA SER A 199 10.68 22.59 -54.19
C SER A 199 9.86 23.60 -54.96
N ALA A 200 9.62 24.77 -54.40
CA ALA A 200 9.10 25.93 -55.12
C ALA A 200 10.18 27.01 -55.16
N THR A 201 10.76 27.10 -56.33
CA THR A 201 11.57 28.23 -56.82
C THR A 201 10.62 29.36 -57.24
N SER A 202 10.93 30.55 -56.81
CA SER A 202 10.79 31.85 -57.47
C SER A 202 10.25 32.96 -56.58
N VAL A 203 11.14 33.91 -56.38
CA VAL A 203 10.86 35.29 -55.93
C VAL A 203 10.28 36.06 -57.10
N PRO A 204 9.33 37.02 -56.91
CA PRO A 204 9.74 38.41 -57.08
C PRO A 204 9.14 39.38 -56.06
N THR A 205 10.04 40.28 -55.59
CA THR A 205 9.96 41.76 -55.48
C THR A 205 8.75 42.43 -54.88
N GLN A 206 9.04 43.19 -53.82
CA GLN A 206 8.22 44.16 -53.10
C GLN A 206 7.65 45.30 -53.96
N PRO A 207 6.64 46.02 -53.44
CA PRO A 207 6.98 47.29 -52.78
C PRO A 207 6.28 47.55 -51.44
N ALA A 208 6.99 48.37 -50.67
CA ALA A 208 6.64 48.86 -49.36
C ALA A 208 5.49 49.89 -49.38
N TYR A 209 4.66 49.90 -48.31
CA TYR A 209 3.98 51.05 -47.76
C TYR A 209 3.41 50.69 -46.37
N GLY A 210 3.91 51.32 -45.27
CA GLY A 210 3.18 52.37 -44.52
C GLY A 210 2.57 51.80 -43.24
N TYR A 211 3.16 52.13 -42.08
CA TYR A 211 2.59 52.02 -40.74
C TYR A 211 1.34 52.88 -40.58
N PRO A 212 0.41 52.65 -39.61
CA PRO A 212 0.64 52.96 -38.19
C PRO A 212 0.10 51.94 -37.19
N GLN A 213 0.73 51.91 -35.97
CA GLN A 213 0.14 51.35 -34.78
C GLN A 213 -1.08 52.16 -34.33
N PRO A 214 -2.05 51.54 -33.65
CA PRO A 214 -2.52 52.06 -32.41
C PRO A 214 -2.77 51.04 -31.28
N THR A 215 -2.37 51.45 -30.09
CA THR A 215 -3.03 51.47 -28.80
C THR A 215 -3.74 50.21 -28.26
N ALA A 216 -3.30 49.89 -27.08
CA ALA A 216 -3.87 48.98 -26.09
C ALA A 216 -5.35 49.17 -25.82
N THR A 217 -6.06 48.05 -25.64
CA THR A 217 -7.21 47.96 -24.75
C THR A 217 -7.36 46.50 -24.25
N ALA A 218 -7.32 46.32 -22.93
CA ALA A 218 -7.68 45.12 -22.21
C ALA A 218 -9.21 45.10 -21.96
N PRO A 219 -9.81 44.09 -21.29
CA PRO A 219 -9.43 42.71 -20.97
C PRO A 219 -10.57 41.71 -21.28
N ALA A 220 -10.30 40.46 -21.38
CA ALA A 220 -11.30 39.40 -21.30
C ALA A 220 -10.90 38.34 -20.28
N SER A 221 -11.84 38.03 -19.46
CA SER A 221 -11.86 37.17 -18.28
C SER A 221 -11.33 35.77 -18.54
N GLY A 222 -10.23 35.40 -17.89
CA GLY A 222 -9.76 34.01 -17.74
C GLY A 222 -10.09 33.51 -16.35
N TYR A 223 -10.72 32.36 -16.28
CA TYR A 223 -10.92 31.61 -15.06
C TYR A 223 -9.57 31.24 -14.46
N GLY A 224 -9.18 31.91 -13.36
CA GLY A 224 -7.94 31.65 -12.63
C GLY A 224 -8.19 30.65 -11.50
N TYR A 225 -7.37 29.62 -11.44
CA TYR A 225 -7.20 28.78 -10.26
C TYR A 225 -6.61 29.61 -9.12
N PRO A 226 -7.07 29.44 -7.85
CA PRO A 226 -6.48 30.17 -6.73
C PRO A 226 -5.07 29.66 -6.46
N GLN A 227 -4.10 30.57 -6.49
CA GLN A 227 -2.73 30.31 -6.03
C GLN A 227 -2.70 30.28 -4.50
N PRO A 228 -1.85 29.43 -3.88
CA PRO A 228 -1.67 29.45 -2.44
C PRO A 228 -0.97 30.73 -2.00
N VAL A 229 -1.61 31.44 -1.08
CA VAL A 229 -1.09 32.66 -0.46
C VAL A 229 0.01 32.28 0.53
N ALA A 230 1.20 32.83 0.36
CA ALA A 230 2.27 32.69 1.34
C ALA A 230 1.84 33.34 2.68
N PRO A 231 2.11 32.72 3.84
CA PRO A 231 1.81 33.32 5.12
C PRO A 231 2.71 34.52 5.39
N ALA A 232 2.08 35.62 5.82
CA ALA A 232 2.80 36.82 6.26
C ALA A 232 3.62 36.54 7.54
N PRO A 233 4.78 37.19 7.73
CA PRO A 233 5.58 37.03 8.93
C PRO A 233 4.84 37.62 10.14
N LEU A 234 4.73 36.82 11.21
CA LEU A 234 4.21 37.24 12.50
C LEU A 234 5.19 38.17 13.19
N PRO A 235 4.72 39.25 13.86
CA PRO A 235 5.58 40.09 14.64
C PRO A 235 6.11 39.35 15.89
N ALA A 236 7.39 39.58 16.21
CA ALA A 236 8.03 39.07 17.39
C ALA A 236 7.32 39.61 18.64
N GLY A 237 6.49 38.77 19.27
CA GLY A 237 5.86 39.01 20.55
C GLY A 237 6.61 38.25 21.65
N GLU A 238 7.01 38.93 22.69
CA GLU A 238 7.65 38.37 23.88
C GLU A 238 6.88 37.21 24.45
N PHE A 239 7.56 36.07 24.60
CA PHE A 239 7.02 34.88 25.26
C PHE A 239 7.00 35.10 26.76
N ARG A 240 5.85 35.42 27.33
CA ARG A 240 5.64 35.58 28.76
C ARG A 240 5.07 34.28 29.32
N LEU A 241 5.88 33.59 30.16
CA LEU A 241 5.41 32.40 30.91
C LEU A 241 4.29 32.78 31.85
N PRO A 242 3.24 31.94 32.00
CA PRO A 242 2.22 32.13 33.01
C PRO A 242 2.83 31.93 34.42
N PRO A 243 2.31 32.64 35.47
CA PRO A 243 2.82 32.53 36.83
C PRO A 243 2.57 31.13 37.36
N GLN A 244 3.61 30.54 37.94
CA GLN A 244 3.54 29.26 38.64
C GLN A 244 2.63 29.41 39.89
N GLY A 245 1.62 28.56 39.97
CA GLY A 245 0.75 28.50 41.15
C GLY A 245 1.47 28.00 42.41
N PRO A 246 0.90 28.21 43.62
CA PRO A 246 1.57 27.96 44.88
C PRO A 246 1.89 26.48 45.07
N GLN A 247 3.15 26.23 45.45
CA GLN A 247 3.63 24.90 45.81
C GLN A 247 3.00 24.48 47.16
N PHE A 248 2.28 23.36 47.18
CA PHE A 248 1.83 22.72 48.39
C PHE A 248 3.05 22.15 49.15
N ILE A 249 3.41 22.80 50.26
CA ILE A 249 4.31 22.22 51.26
C ILE A 249 3.41 21.45 52.21
N GLY A 250 3.38 20.11 52.07
CA GLY A 250 2.75 19.21 53.03
C GLY A 250 3.70 18.90 54.19
N ARG A 251 3.15 19.02 55.39
CA ARG A 251 3.73 18.50 56.64
C ARG A 251 3.54 16.98 56.68
#